data_780f7cdd3b7a5baafc0c2fc72be7d0f2
#
_entry.id   780f7cdd3b7a5baafc0c2fc72be7d0f2
#
_cell.length_a   1.000
_cell.length_b   1.000
_cell.length_c   1.000
_cell.angle_alpha   90.00
_cell.angle_beta   90.00
_cell.angle_gamma   90.00
#
_symmetry.space_group_name_H-M   'P 1'
#
loop_
_entity.id
_entity.type
_entity.pdbx_description
1 polymer ?
#
loop_
_entity_poly.entity_id
_entity_poly.type
_entity_poly.pdbx_seq_one_letter_code
_entity_poly.pdbx_strand_id
1 'polypeptide(L)'
;MRLKRSGFCVLVTFSLLILPFTATAANAANDQDRRDIKHILLISVDGMHALDLINYVTSHPNSTFAQLSAHGNTYTNASAAQPSDSFPGLAALVTGGSPVTTGLWYDATWNRKLSPPAASNPIVGITGGACPGTIGTVVEFDEGIDIDLTQLNGGGGINPNFLPRDPNNNCQPVFPHQYIRVNTIFEVVKAHGGRTAWTDKHPAYEWTNGPSGHGVDDFFGPEINSVPVALPFPGCNPVPTPEPTPDDGWTKTLADIRCYDSLHVQAVLNQIDGFTHDRSHRVSVPALFGTNFQAVSVGQKLKNNGYTDVLGTPSVGLASQLDFVDQSLGQLASELKKEGLFYSTMIIVAAKHGQSPIDVQKKVAIGGGQPQTLIGSAEAFDISDDGSLIWLTDSSLTASVVSLLSLPSSQQTLGIQEIFAGNSLSNKFNSPLEDERTPDIILKTNTGVIFTGGSKIAEHGGLNEDDLHSVLLLSFPGMKARQIKTPVLNQQVAPTILRALGIDPDQLDAVRKERIPVLPFLFEDNREE
;
A
#
# COMPACT_ATOMS: atom_id res chain seq x y z
N MET A 1 50.58 57.44 -70.23
CA MET A 1 49.77 56.51 -71.05
C MET A 1 48.88 55.71 -70.11
N ARG A 2 47.60 55.99 -70.10
CA ARG A 2 46.66 55.45 -69.09
C ARG A 2 45.83 54.38 -69.76
N LEU A 3 45.75 53.18 -69.18
CA LEU A 3 44.74 52.19 -69.53
C LEU A 3 43.83 51.97 -68.34
N LYS A 4 42.55 52.23 -68.53
CA LYS A 4 41.45 51.92 -67.66
C LYS A 4 41.11 50.41 -67.78
N ARG A 5 40.93 49.75 -66.64
CA ARG A 5 40.28 48.45 -66.63
C ARG A 5 38.96 48.58 -65.82
N SER A 6 37.91 48.24 -66.53
CA SER A 6 36.53 48.13 -66.03
C SER A 6 36.40 46.83 -65.19
N GLY A 7 35.96 46.94 -63.96
CA GLY A 7 35.59 45.77 -63.14
C GLY A 7 34.09 45.50 -63.28
N PHE A 8 33.80 44.26 -63.68
CA PHE A 8 32.42 43.74 -63.67
C PHE A 8 32.09 43.13 -62.32
N CYS A 9 31.11 43.69 -61.65
CA CYS A 9 30.62 43.18 -60.36
C CYS A 9 29.47 42.23 -60.65
N VAL A 10 29.68 40.91 -60.40
CA VAL A 10 28.61 39.91 -60.46
C VAL A 10 27.97 39.82 -59.07
N LEU A 11 26.72 40.25 -58.97
CA LEU A 11 25.88 40.05 -57.80
C LEU A 11 25.36 38.61 -57.83
N VAL A 12 25.81 37.76 -56.91
CA VAL A 12 25.22 36.45 -56.68
C VAL A 12 24.17 36.63 -55.60
N THR A 13 22.90 36.63 -55.98
CA THR A 13 21.76 36.58 -55.06
C THR A 13 21.57 35.16 -54.55
N PHE A 14 21.89 34.92 -53.26
CA PHE A 14 21.51 33.69 -52.53
C PHE A 14 20.04 33.79 -52.14
N SER A 15 19.17 33.10 -52.84
CA SER A 15 17.79 32.87 -52.40
C SER A 15 17.77 31.84 -51.29
N LEU A 16 17.55 32.29 -50.02
CA LEU A 16 17.27 31.42 -48.88
C LEU A 16 15.84 30.87 -49.05
N LEU A 17 15.72 29.61 -49.47
CA LEU A 17 14.47 28.87 -49.37
C LEU A 17 14.22 28.59 -47.86
N ILE A 18 13.34 29.34 -47.24
CA ILE A 18 12.77 29.04 -45.94
C ILE A 18 11.70 27.96 -46.16
N LEU A 19 12.07 26.70 -45.89
CA LEU A 19 11.09 25.64 -45.71
C LEU A 19 10.39 25.84 -44.38
N PRO A 20 9.07 25.92 -44.32
CA PRO A 20 8.37 25.93 -43.04
C PRO A 20 8.50 24.52 -42.42
N PHE A 21 9.15 24.45 -41.28
CA PHE A 21 9.11 23.26 -40.42
C PHE A 21 7.66 23.09 -39.94
N THR A 22 6.93 22.19 -40.57
CA THR A 22 5.65 21.68 -40.07
C THR A 22 5.92 20.63 -39.00
N ALA A 23 6.35 21.08 -37.82
CA ALA A 23 6.51 20.26 -36.61
C ALA A 23 5.27 20.35 -35.70
N THR A 24 4.06 20.34 -36.26
CA THR A 24 2.84 20.47 -35.46
C THR A 24 1.75 19.44 -35.75
N ALA A 25 2.02 18.44 -36.60
CA ALA A 25 0.99 17.43 -36.88
C ALA A 25 1.14 16.12 -36.08
N ALA A 26 2.31 15.86 -35.50
CA ALA A 26 2.53 14.60 -34.74
C ALA A 26 2.00 14.65 -33.29
N ASN A 27 1.85 15.84 -32.70
CA ASN A 27 1.32 15.97 -31.33
C ASN A 27 -0.21 16.08 -31.26
N ALA A 28 -0.88 16.45 -32.34
CA ALA A 28 -2.34 16.61 -32.36
C ALA A 28 -3.09 15.27 -32.54
N ALA A 29 -2.46 14.24 -33.10
CA ALA A 29 -3.07 12.91 -33.22
C ALA A 29 -3.02 12.11 -31.91
N ASN A 30 -2.06 12.41 -31.03
CA ASN A 30 -1.96 11.76 -29.70
C ASN A 30 -2.91 12.34 -28.65
N ASP A 31 -3.53 13.48 -28.90
CA ASP A 31 -4.42 14.14 -27.92
C ASP A 31 -5.89 13.71 -28.04
N GLN A 32 -6.25 13.05 -29.16
CA GLN A 32 -7.63 12.62 -29.42
C GLN A 32 -8.01 11.28 -28.71
N ASP A 33 -7.03 10.53 -28.20
CA ASP A 33 -7.23 9.27 -27.47
C ASP A 33 -7.00 9.42 -25.94
N ARG A 34 -6.71 10.62 -25.45
CA ARG A 34 -6.74 10.92 -24.01
C ARG A 34 -8.18 10.94 -23.57
N ARG A 35 -8.62 9.82 -23.02
CA ARG A 35 -9.87 9.72 -22.27
C ARG A 35 -9.85 10.80 -21.21
N ASP A 36 -10.94 11.54 -21.07
CA ASP A 36 -11.04 12.69 -20.14
C ASP A 36 -11.20 12.16 -18.70
N ILE A 37 -10.12 11.54 -18.17
CA ILE A 37 -10.06 11.03 -16.80
C ILE A 37 -9.84 12.22 -15.87
N LYS A 38 -10.83 12.51 -15.05
CA LYS A 38 -10.83 13.62 -14.07
C LYS A 38 -10.70 13.12 -12.64
N HIS A 39 -11.07 11.86 -12.43
CA HIS A 39 -11.12 11.26 -11.12
C HIS A 39 -10.47 9.88 -11.14
N ILE A 40 -9.76 9.56 -10.07
CA ILE A 40 -9.25 8.22 -9.77
C ILE A 40 -9.89 7.75 -8.48
N LEU A 41 -10.55 6.61 -8.54
CA LEU A 41 -11.02 5.88 -7.36
C LEU A 41 -10.10 4.68 -7.16
N LEU A 42 -9.19 4.77 -6.17
CA LEU A 42 -8.26 3.72 -5.79
C LEU A 42 -8.86 2.88 -4.66
N ILE A 43 -9.09 1.61 -4.93
CA ILE A 43 -9.60 0.63 -3.98
C ILE A 43 -8.48 -0.35 -3.65
N SER A 44 -8.09 -0.41 -2.39
CA SER A 44 -7.21 -1.45 -1.85
C SER A 44 -8.04 -2.50 -1.12
N VAL A 45 -7.79 -3.78 -1.42
CA VAL A 45 -8.46 -4.91 -0.75
C VAL A 45 -7.39 -5.79 -0.15
N ASP A 46 -7.13 -5.63 1.15
CA ASP A 46 -6.05 -6.36 1.83
C ASP A 46 -6.26 -7.88 1.75
N GLY A 47 -5.19 -8.60 1.48
CA GLY A 47 -5.18 -10.04 1.33
C GLY A 47 -5.73 -10.57 -0.01
N MET A 48 -6.31 -9.73 -0.87
CA MET A 48 -6.93 -10.21 -2.12
C MET A 48 -5.86 -10.56 -3.16
N HIS A 49 -5.84 -11.81 -3.58
CA HIS A 49 -4.94 -12.31 -4.62
C HIS A 49 -5.49 -12.08 -6.04
N ALA A 50 -4.59 -12.10 -7.02
CA ALA A 50 -4.99 -12.14 -8.43
C ALA A 50 -5.90 -13.35 -8.73
N LEU A 51 -5.64 -14.47 -8.07
CA LEU A 51 -6.43 -15.71 -8.15
C LEU A 51 -7.87 -15.52 -7.67
N ASP A 52 -8.10 -14.75 -6.59
CA ASP A 52 -9.43 -14.47 -6.06
C ASP A 52 -10.30 -13.76 -7.09
N LEU A 53 -9.75 -12.73 -7.75
CA LEU A 53 -10.47 -12.01 -8.80
C LEU A 53 -10.84 -12.94 -9.96
N ILE A 54 -9.88 -13.78 -10.42
CA ILE A 54 -10.10 -14.69 -11.55
C ILE A 54 -11.20 -15.72 -11.21
N ASN A 55 -11.11 -16.34 -10.05
CA ASN A 55 -12.08 -17.34 -9.57
C ASN A 55 -13.46 -16.70 -9.37
N TYR A 56 -13.51 -15.51 -8.76
CA TYR A 56 -14.74 -14.80 -8.48
C TYR A 56 -15.47 -14.38 -9.77
N VAL A 57 -14.77 -13.76 -10.72
CA VAL A 57 -15.34 -13.34 -12.00
C VAL A 57 -15.84 -14.54 -12.82
N THR A 58 -15.11 -15.66 -12.77
CA THR A 58 -15.49 -16.91 -13.46
C THR A 58 -16.78 -17.49 -12.89
N SER A 59 -16.94 -17.49 -11.57
CA SER A 59 -18.12 -18.04 -10.89
C SER A 59 -19.30 -17.05 -10.83
N HIS A 60 -19.05 -15.73 -10.94
CA HIS A 60 -20.04 -14.66 -10.84
C HIS A 60 -19.96 -13.71 -12.05
N PRO A 61 -20.35 -14.16 -13.27
CA PRO A 61 -20.16 -13.40 -14.51
C PRO A 61 -20.97 -12.10 -14.60
N ASN A 62 -21.94 -11.89 -13.70
CA ASN A 62 -22.74 -10.67 -13.61
C ASN A 62 -22.33 -9.74 -12.45
N SER A 63 -21.28 -10.08 -11.72
CA SER A 63 -20.76 -9.29 -10.59
C SER A 63 -20.19 -7.94 -11.02
N THR A 64 -19.98 -7.06 -10.08
CA THR A 64 -19.30 -5.76 -10.31
C THR A 64 -17.87 -5.98 -10.76
N PHE A 65 -17.14 -6.90 -10.15
CA PHE A 65 -15.80 -7.28 -10.59
C PHE A 65 -15.78 -7.75 -12.06
N ALA A 66 -16.77 -8.57 -12.47
CA ALA A 66 -16.89 -9.01 -13.86
C ALA A 66 -17.16 -7.83 -14.81
N GLN A 67 -18.04 -6.90 -14.43
CA GLN A 67 -18.33 -5.71 -15.22
C GLN A 67 -17.10 -4.79 -15.33
N LEU A 68 -16.38 -4.56 -14.25
CA LEU A 68 -15.13 -3.77 -14.26
C LEU A 68 -14.06 -4.45 -15.13
N SER A 69 -13.90 -5.78 -15.02
CA SER A 69 -12.95 -6.54 -15.84
C SER A 69 -13.31 -6.52 -17.33
N ALA A 70 -14.60 -6.49 -17.67
CA ALA A 70 -15.08 -6.39 -19.06
C ALA A 70 -14.73 -5.03 -19.71
N HIS A 71 -14.44 -4.02 -18.91
CA HIS A 71 -14.06 -2.67 -19.33
C HIS A 71 -12.71 -2.27 -18.75
N GLY A 72 -11.74 -3.19 -18.67
CA GLY A 72 -10.48 -2.93 -18.01
C GLY A 72 -9.34 -3.88 -18.36
N ASN A 73 -8.18 -3.56 -17.80
CA ASN A 73 -6.98 -4.38 -17.82
C ASN A 73 -6.87 -5.13 -16.49
N THR A 74 -6.92 -6.45 -16.53
CA THR A 74 -6.64 -7.34 -15.40
C THR A 74 -5.21 -7.83 -15.50
N TYR A 75 -4.35 -7.44 -14.55
CA TYR A 75 -2.95 -7.86 -14.48
C TYR A 75 -2.88 -9.13 -13.63
N THR A 76 -2.70 -10.27 -14.29
CA THR A 76 -2.75 -11.60 -13.63
C THR A 76 -1.42 -11.99 -13.00
N ASN A 77 -0.39 -11.18 -13.13
CA ASN A 77 0.95 -11.38 -12.57
C ASN A 77 1.47 -10.08 -11.95
N ALA A 78 0.64 -9.47 -11.12
CA ALA A 78 1.01 -8.30 -10.34
C ALA A 78 1.65 -8.74 -9.02
N SER A 79 2.71 -8.05 -8.60
CA SER A 79 3.43 -8.32 -7.37
C SER A 79 3.36 -7.14 -6.42
N ALA A 80 3.02 -7.41 -5.17
CA ALA A 80 3.07 -6.46 -4.07
C ALA A 80 4.51 -6.05 -3.73
N ALA A 81 4.67 -5.06 -2.83
CA ALA A 81 5.96 -4.68 -2.27
C ALA A 81 6.59 -5.83 -1.47
N GLN A 82 7.89 -5.73 -1.24
CA GLN A 82 8.64 -6.64 -0.39
C GLN A 82 9.34 -5.85 0.72
N PRO A 83 9.08 -6.20 1.98
CA PRO A 83 8.16 -7.24 2.47
C PRO A 83 6.70 -6.93 2.12
N SER A 84 5.86 -7.97 2.14
CA SER A 84 4.46 -7.89 1.71
C SER A 84 3.54 -7.52 2.87
N ASP A 85 3.75 -6.33 3.42
CA ASP A 85 2.99 -5.79 4.54
C ASP A 85 2.16 -4.56 4.12
N SER A 86 1.21 -4.18 4.95
CA SER A 86 0.26 -3.09 4.71
C SER A 86 0.94 -1.73 4.48
N PHE A 87 1.98 -1.39 5.25
CA PHE A 87 2.67 -0.09 5.13
C PHE A 87 3.50 0.00 3.85
N PRO A 88 4.48 -0.90 3.58
CA PRO A 88 5.23 -0.86 2.33
C PRO A 88 4.33 -1.13 1.11
N GLY A 89 3.27 -1.93 1.27
CA GLY A 89 2.30 -2.20 0.22
C GLY A 89 1.52 -0.96 -0.22
N LEU A 90 0.95 -0.21 0.73
CA LEU A 90 0.30 1.06 0.39
C LEU A 90 1.32 2.10 -0.10
N ALA A 91 2.52 2.16 0.50
CA ALA A 91 3.57 3.06 0.03
C ALA A 91 3.92 2.81 -1.43
N ALA A 92 4.00 1.56 -1.87
CA ALA A 92 4.18 1.20 -3.27
C ALA A 92 3.04 1.75 -4.15
N LEU A 93 1.78 1.59 -3.74
CA LEU A 93 0.60 2.06 -4.48
C LEU A 93 0.52 3.58 -4.59
N VAL A 94 0.99 4.34 -3.57
CA VAL A 94 0.78 5.79 -3.51
C VAL A 94 2.05 6.63 -3.69
N THR A 95 3.23 6.00 -3.77
CA THR A 95 4.50 6.71 -4.04
C THR A 95 5.25 6.16 -5.23
N GLY A 96 4.99 4.90 -5.61
CA GLY A 96 5.79 4.15 -6.56
C GLY A 96 7.12 3.65 -5.99
N GLY A 97 7.34 3.75 -4.66
CA GLY A 97 8.59 3.37 -4.00
C GLY A 97 8.54 2.03 -3.30
N SER A 98 9.71 1.44 -3.15
CA SER A 98 9.98 0.32 -2.24
C SER A 98 10.46 0.84 -0.87
N PRO A 99 10.65 -0.02 0.15
CA PRO A 99 11.28 0.38 1.41
C PRO A 99 12.64 1.08 1.27
N VAL A 100 13.36 0.81 0.16
CA VAL A 100 14.64 1.46 -0.18
C VAL A 100 14.52 2.98 -0.24
N THR A 101 13.46 3.50 -0.84
CA THR A 101 13.25 4.95 -0.99
C THR A 101 12.25 5.53 -0.01
N THR A 102 11.22 4.76 0.35
CA THR A 102 10.17 5.22 1.27
C THR A 102 10.62 5.21 2.72
N GLY A 103 11.51 4.27 3.08
CA GLY A 103 11.93 4.01 4.45
C GLY A 103 10.85 3.34 5.31
N LEU A 104 9.73 2.89 4.70
CA LEU A 104 8.67 2.15 5.37
C LEU A 104 8.88 0.65 5.12
N TRP A 105 9.27 -0.08 6.16
CA TRP A 105 9.56 -1.50 6.08
C TRP A 105 8.39 -2.37 6.54
N TYR A 106 7.67 -1.88 7.53
CA TYR A 106 6.55 -2.54 8.18
C TYR A 106 5.74 -1.51 8.97
N ASP A 107 4.63 -1.86 9.53
CA ASP A 107 3.85 -1.02 10.47
C ASP A 107 4.59 -0.80 11.80
N ALA A 108 5.29 -1.83 12.31
CA ALA A 108 6.22 -1.74 13.43
C ALA A 108 7.65 -2.04 12.97
N THR A 109 8.61 -1.18 13.34
CA THR A 109 10.01 -1.28 12.91
C THR A 109 10.96 -0.81 14.01
N TRP A 110 12.27 -1.06 13.82
CA TRP A 110 13.32 -0.48 14.64
C TRP A 110 14.02 0.66 13.91
N ASN A 111 14.24 1.77 14.60
CA ASN A 111 15.05 2.87 14.08
C ASN A 111 16.26 3.14 14.97
N ARG A 112 17.47 3.04 14.41
CA ARG A 112 18.75 3.15 15.12
C ARG A 112 19.12 4.58 15.50
N LYS A 113 18.39 5.60 15.05
CA LYS A 113 18.71 7.03 15.28
C LYS A 113 17.69 7.78 16.12
N LEU A 114 16.52 7.19 16.34
CA LEU A 114 15.49 7.82 17.15
C LEU A 114 15.62 7.44 18.63
N SER A 115 15.11 8.30 19.49
CA SER A 115 14.97 8.04 20.93
C SER A 115 13.60 7.48 21.24
N PRO A 116 13.44 6.73 22.35
CA PRO A 116 12.17 6.19 22.79
C PRO A 116 11.06 7.27 22.94
N PRO A 117 9.78 6.87 22.89
CA PRO A 117 8.67 7.75 23.16
C PRO A 117 8.76 8.39 24.58
N ALA A 118 7.99 9.45 24.81
CA ALA A 118 7.98 10.15 26.09
C ALA A 118 7.33 9.33 27.21
N ALA A 119 6.32 8.55 26.86
CA ALA A 119 5.61 7.65 27.77
C ALA A 119 5.74 6.19 27.31
N SER A 120 5.72 5.27 28.28
CA SER A 120 5.61 3.85 27.96
C SER A 120 4.22 3.55 27.41
N ASN A 121 4.17 2.71 26.39
CA ASN A 121 2.94 2.20 25.81
C ASN A 121 2.79 0.71 26.20
N PRO A 122 1.97 0.38 27.20
CA PRO A 122 1.82 -0.99 27.68
C PRO A 122 1.06 -1.89 26.70
N ILE A 123 0.31 -1.32 25.75
CA ILE A 123 -0.50 -2.06 24.78
C ILE A 123 0.42 -2.83 23.84
N VAL A 124 1.44 -2.16 23.30
CA VAL A 124 2.42 -2.72 22.38
C VAL A 124 3.77 -3.02 23.04
N GLY A 125 3.86 -2.93 24.37
CA GLY A 125 5.05 -3.29 25.13
C GLY A 125 6.25 -2.34 24.98
N ILE A 126 6.06 -1.13 24.46
CA ILE A 126 7.13 -0.16 24.25
C ILE A 126 7.40 0.62 25.52
N THR A 127 8.66 0.69 25.92
CA THR A 127 9.10 1.45 27.09
C THR A 127 9.50 2.88 26.70
N GLY A 128 8.89 3.86 27.37
CA GLY A 128 9.26 5.26 27.25
C GLY A 128 10.63 5.55 27.89
N GLY A 129 11.28 6.63 27.47
CA GLY A 129 12.63 6.96 27.95
C GLY A 129 12.97 8.43 27.88
N ALA A 130 14.22 8.76 28.24
CA ALA A 130 14.76 10.11 28.09
C ALA A 130 15.06 10.44 26.61
N CYS A 131 15.04 11.72 26.27
CA CYS A 131 15.54 12.21 24.99
C CYS A 131 16.31 13.53 25.19
N PRO A 132 17.54 13.68 24.67
CA PRO A 132 18.36 12.59 24.16
C PRO A 132 18.73 11.60 25.27
N GLY A 133 18.65 10.32 24.99
CA GLY A 133 18.95 9.23 25.91
C GLY A 133 19.52 8.04 25.16
N THR A 134 19.03 6.85 25.43
CA THR A 134 19.37 5.69 24.63
C THR A 134 18.87 5.91 23.21
N ILE A 135 19.76 5.74 22.24
CA ILE A 135 19.43 5.83 20.80
C ILE A 135 19.14 4.42 20.29
N GLY A 136 18.11 4.32 19.45
CA GLY A 136 17.52 3.08 18.97
C GLY A 136 16.21 2.78 19.71
N THR A 137 15.12 2.67 18.96
CA THR A 137 13.80 2.42 19.51
C THR A 137 12.89 1.76 18.49
N VAL A 138 11.89 1.06 18.97
CA VAL A 138 10.75 0.62 18.15
C VAL A 138 9.99 1.85 17.68
N VAL A 139 9.61 1.84 16.41
CA VAL A 139 8.71 2.79 15.77
C VAL A 139 7.44 2.02 15.50
N GLU A 140 6.44 2.26 16.33
CA GLU A 140 5.12 1.65 16.22
C GLU A 140 4.17 2.65 15.58
N PHE A 141 3.58 2.27 14.44
CA PHE A 141 2.62 3.09 13.71
C PHE A 141 1.33 2.32 13.37
N ASP A 142 1.16 1.14 13.89
CA ASP A 142 -0.05 0.34 13.66
C ASP A 142 -1.00 0.45 14.85
N GLU A 143 -0.71 -0.24 15.91
CA GLU A 143 -1.63 -0.45 17.02
C GLU A 143 -1.26 0.39 18.23
N GLY A 144 -2.28 0.87 18.93
CA GLY A 144 -2.10 1.42 20.27
C GLY A 144 -1.39 2.76 20.37
N ILE A 145 -1.15 3.48 19.28
CA ILE A 145 -0.59 4.84 19.33
C ILE A 145 -1.67 5.92 19.48
N ASP A 146 -2.93 5.54 19.58
CA ASP A 146 -4.06 6.43 19.73
C ASP A 146 -4.11 7.09 21.10
N ILE A 147 -4.79 8.25 21.18
CA ILE A 147 -5.10 8.89 22.45
C ILE A 147 -5.99 7.97 23.30
N ASP A 148 -6.95 7.30 22.66
CA ASP A 148 -7.82 6.31 23.29
C ASP A 148 -8.17 5.21 22.29
N LEU A 149 -7.47 4.08 22.34
CA LEU A 149 -7.65 2.93 21.45
C LEU A 149 -9.08 2.34 21.52
N THR A 150 -9.81 2.56 22.61
CA THR A 150 -11.17 2.02 22.75
C THR A 150 -12.18 2.71 21.85
N GLN A 151 -11.86 3.90 21.36
CA GLN A 151 -12.74 4.72 20.54
C GLN A 151 -12.43 4.58 19.06
N LEU A 152 -13.48 4.50 18.25
CA LEU A 152 -13.38 4.36 16.78
C LEU A 152 -12.56 5.49 16.11
N ASN A 153 -12.55 6.69 16.68
CA ASN A 153 -11.75 7.81 16.18
C ASN A 153 -10.40 7.95 16.90
N GLY A 154 -9.93 6.91 17.58
CA GLY A 154 -8.69 6.93 18.35
C GLY A 154 -8.69 7.92 19.52
N GLY A 155 -9.87 8.35 20.01
CA GLY A 155 -9.97 9.38 21.05
C GLY A 155 -9.62 10.79 20.54
N GLY A 156 -9.62 10.99 19.22
CA GLY A 156 -9.26 12.25 18.56
C GLY A 156 -7.93 12.18 17.82
N GLY A 157 -7.36 10.99 17.65
CA GLY A 157 -6.18 10.73 16.83
C GLY A 157 -4.97 10.19 17.59
N ILE A 158 -3.79 10.45 17.08
CA ILE A 158 -2.52 9.90 17.56
C ILE A 158 -2.06 10.60 18.86
N ASN A 159 -1.60 9.81 19.83
CA ASN A 159 -0.99 10.30 21.06
C ASN A 159 0.51 10.61 20.82
N PRO A 160 0.92 11.88 20.83
CA PRO A 160 2.32 12.23 20.56
C PRO A 160 3.30 11.68 21.61
N ASN A 161 2.82 11.31 22.81
CA ASN A 161 3.68 10.74 23.85
C ASN A 161 4.07 9.27 23.58
N PHE A 162 3.36 8.59 22.68
CA PHE A 162 3.66 7.22 22.26
C PHE A 162 4.53 7.14 21.00
N LEU A 163 4.81 8.29 20.38
CA LEU A 163 5.65 8.35 19.18
C LEU A 163 7.14 8.39 19.52
N PRO A 164 8.01 7.80 18.67
CA PRO A 164 9.45 7.96 18.80
C PRO A 164 9.84 9.43 18.66
N ARG A 165 10.97 9.83 19.23
CA ARG A 165 11.41 11.23 19.22
C ARG A 165 12.72 11.41 18.49
N ASP A 166 12.84 12.50 17.74
CA ASP A 166 14.08 12.85 17.05
C ASP A 166 15.02 13.66 17.96
N PRO A 167 16.14 13.08 18.41
CA PRO A 167 17.11 13.78 19.25
C PRO A 167 17.78 14.96 18.55
N ASN A 168 17.78 14.99 17.21
CA ASN A 168 18.36 16.07 16.41
C ASN A 168 17.34 17.20 16.12
N ASN A 169 16.06 16.96 16.42
CA ASN A 169 14.99 17.95 16.25
C ASN A 169 14.34 18.28 17.61
N ASN A 170 15.15 18.72 18.58
CA ASN A 170 14.69 19.10 19.93
C ASN A 170 13.78 18.05 20.60
N CYS A 171 14.02 16.78 20.34
CA CYS A 171 13.22 15.67 20.85
C CYS A 171 11.71 15.78 20.54
N GLN A 172 11.37 16.37 19.41
CA GLN A 172 9.98 16.37 18.95
C GLN A 172 9.54 14.94 18.58
N PRO A 173 8.27 14.61 18.83
CA PRO A 173 7.70 13.34 18.36
C PRO A 173 7.74 13.28 16.83
N VAL A 174 8.03 12.10 16.30
CA VAL A 174 8.04 11.84 14.85
C VAL A 174 6.71 11.23 14.46
N PHE A 175 5.85 12.03 13.83
CA PHE A 175 4.57 11.57 13.32
C PHE A 175 4.74 10.67 12.07
N PRO A 176 3.79 9.80 11.76
CA PRO A 176 3.88 8.90 10.62
C PRO A 176 4.17 9.61 9.28
N HIS A 177 3.54 10.76 8.99
CA HIS A 177 3.83 11.56 7.78
C HIS A 177 5.26 12.12 7.74
N GLN A 178 5.91 12.34 8.90
CA GLN A 178 7.30 12.78 8.97
C GLN A 178 8.29 11.61 8.82
N TYR A 179 7.79 10.39 8.95
CA TYR A 179 8.63 9.20 8.83
C TYR A 179 8.78 8.74 7.38
N ILE A 180 7.80 8.94 6.51
CA ILE A 180 7.96 8.65 5.08
C ILE A 180 8.97 9.61 4.45
N ARG A 181 9.87 9.09 3.59
CA ARG A 181 11.00 9.85 3.01
C ARG A 181 10.72 10.47 1.64
N VAL A 182 9.59 10.18 1.03
CA VAL A 182 9.25 10.59 -0.33
C VAL A 182 7.82 11.10 -0.40
N ASN A 183 7.55 11.95 -1.37
CA ASN A 183 6.23 12.48 -1.60
C ASN A 183 5.25 11.42 -2.13
N THR A 184 3.95 11.70 -1.94
CA THR A 184 2.85 10.82 -2.36
C THR A 184 2.10 11.38 -3.56
N ILE A 185 1.33 10.52 -4.24
CA ILE A 185 0.40 10.95 -5.31
C ILE A 185 -0.59 12.00 -4.80
N PHE A 186 -0.94 11.97 -3.51
CA PHE A 186 -1.86 12.94 -2.92
C PHE A 186 -1.24 14.35 -2.91
N GLU A 187 0.03 14.47 -2.46
CA GLU A 187 0.75 15.75 -2.51
C GLU A 187 0.87 16.27 -3.94
N VAL A 188 1.21 15.39 -4.89
CA VAL A 188 1.39 15.79 -6.28
C VAL A 188 0.07 16.22 -6.92
N VAL A 189 -1.01 15.46 -6.74
CA VAL A 189 -2.34 15.80 -7.27
C VAL A 189 -2.83 17.12 -6.67
N LYS A 190 -2.65 17.31 -5.36
CA LYS A 190 -3.02 18.56 -4.68
C LYS A 190 -2.23 19.76 -5.18
N ALA A 191 -0.93 19.60 -5.42
CA ALA A 191 -0.09 20.65 -6.00
C ALA A 191 -0.57 21.09 -7.40
N HIS A 192 -1.29 20.21 -8.13
CA HIS A 192 -1.94 20.52 -9.41
C HIS A 192 -3.38 21.00 -9.26
N GLY A 193 -3.82 21.32 -8.05
CA GLY A 193 -5.16 21.87 -7.78
C GLY A 193 -6.26 20.82 -7.69
N GLY A 194 -5.94 19.52 -7.73
CA GLY A 194 -6.89 18.43 -7.48
C GLY A 194 -7.15 18.28 -5.98
N ARG A 195 -8.41 18.12 -5.58
CA ARG A 195 -8.76 17.72 -4.22
C ARG A 195 -8.46 16.23 -4.03
N THR A 196 -8.05 15.85 -2.81
CA THR A 196 -7.65 14.50 -2.47
C THR A 196 -8.41 13.97 -1.25
N ALA A 197 -8.65 12.64 -1.20
CA ALA A 197 -9.24 11.99 -0.05
C ALA A 197 -8.74 10.56 0.09
N TRP A 198 -8.59 10.08 1.32
CA TRP A 198 -8.19 8.70 1.61
C TRP A 198 -8.81 8.20 2.90
N THR A 199 -9.22 6.92 2.92
CA THR A 199 -9.66 6.27 4.15
C THR A 199 -8.98 4.92 4.32
N ASP A 200 -8.49 4.66 5.54
CA ASP A 200 -7.74 3.44 5.91
C ASP A 200 -7.99 3.03 7.37
N LYS A 201 -7.41 1.91 7.80
CA LYS A 201 -7.76 1.17 9.02
C LYS A 201 -7.24 1.73 10.35
N HIS A 202 -6.32 2.70 10.34
CA HIS A 202 -5.75 3.31 11.54
C HIS A 202 -5.54 4.81 11.36
N PRO A 203 -5.56 5.63 12.42
CA PRO A 203 -5.11 7.03 12.36
C PRO A 203 -3.68 7.18 11.84
N ALA A 204 -2.81 6.20 12.08
CA ALA A 204 -1.42 6.20 11.62
C ALA A 204 -1.27 6.27 10.09
N TYR A 205 -2.27 5.87 9.31
CA TYR A 205 -2.27 6.03 7.85
C TYR A 205 -2.33 7.50 7.40
N GLU A 206 -2.37 8.44 8.36
CA GLU A 206 -2.13 9.86 8.07
C GLU A 206 -0.78 10.10 7.38
N TRP A 207 0.15 9.12 7.39
CA TRP A 207 1.39 9.20 6.63
C TRP A 207 1.17 9.35 5.11
N THR A 208 -0.01 9.00 4.59
CA THR A 208 -0.41 9.25 3.19
C THR A 208 -0.43 10.72 2.83
N ASN A 209 -0.50 11.62 3.83
CA ASN A 209 -0.29 13.05 3.65
C ASN A 209 1.10 13.40 3.09
N GLY A 210 2.04 12.43 3.11
CA GLY A 210 3.42 12.64 2.71
C GLY A 210 4.19 13.58 3.64
N PRO A 211 5.49 13.82 3.40
CA PRO A 211 6.37 14.60 4.27
C PRO A 211 5.86 16.01 4.61
N SER A 212 5.01 16.59 3.76
CA SER A 212 4.39 17.90 4.05
C SER A 212 3.33 17.86 5.16
N GLY A 213 2.79 16.68 5.46
CA GLY A 213 1.65 16.48 6.38
C GLY A 213 0.31 17.00 5.84
N HIS A 214 0.22 17.34 4.55
CA HIS A 214 -0.94 18.03 3.98
C HIS A 214 -1.39 17.49 2.62
N GLY A 215 -0.95 16.31 2.19
CA GLY A 215 -1.29 15.76 0.88
C GLY A 215 -2.76 15.37 0.73
N VAL A 216 -3.39 14.93 1.80
CA VAL A 216 -4.79 14.48 1.81
C VAL A 216 -5.70 15.56 2.40
N ASP A 217 -6.68 16.05 1.62
CA ASP A 217 -7.62 17.08 2.07
C ASP A 217 -8.72 16.53 3.00
N ASP A 218 -9.04 15.23 2.86
CA ASP A 218 -10.09 14.56 3.63
C ASP A 218 -9.62 13.16 4.00
N PHE A 219 -8.92 13.05 5.13
CA PHE A 219 -8.43 11.78 5.68
C PHE A 219 -9.42 11.23 6.70
N PHE A 220 -9.75 9.94 6.59
CA PHE A 220 -10.55 9.21 7.56
C PHE A 220 -9.86 7.89 7.91
N GLY A 221 -9.34 7.79 9.12
CA GLY A 221 -8.65 6.61 9.64
C GLY A 221 -9.30 6.15 10.95
N PRO A 222 -10.48 5.48 10.88
CA PRO A 222 -11.07 4.89 12.08
C PRO A 222 -10.18 3.76 12.60
N GLU A 223 -10.11 3.60 13.93
CA GLU A 223 -9.29 2.57 14.56
C GLU A 223 -9.96 1.19 14.49
N ILE A 224 -9.35 0.25 13.75
CA ILE A 224 -9.88 -1.10 13.55
C ILE A 224 -9.85 -1.95 14.84
N ASN A 225 -8.93 -1.65 15.75
CA ASN A 225 -8.78 -2.34 17.02
C ASN A 225 -9.66 -1.74 18.11
N SER A 226 -10.43 -0.68 17.80
CA SER A 226 -11.37 -0.07 18.74
C SER A 226 -12.51 -1.01 19.13
N VAL A 227 -13.16 -0.71 20.25
CA VAL A 227 -14.34 -1.47 20.70
C VAL A 227 -15.47 -1.32 19.68
N PRO A 228 -15.97 -2.43 19.09
CA PRO A 228 -17.06 -2.38 18.15
C PRO A 228 -18.34 -1.77 18.77
N VAL A 229 -18.91 -0.81 18.05
CA VAL A 229 -20.12 -0.09 18.43
C VAL A 229 -21.22 -0.28 17.39
N ALA A 230 -22.47 -0.07 17.78
CA ALA A 230 -23.58 -0.08 16.82
C ALA A 230 -23.40 1.02 15.77
N LEU A 231 -23.51 0.65 14.49
CA LEU A 231 -23.38 1.56 13.36
C LEU A 231 -24.73 1.70 12.62
N PRO A 232 -24.95 2.81 11.92
CA PRO A 232 -26.24 3.06 11.22
C PRO A 232 -26.37 2.26 9.91
N PHE A 233 -25.81 1.05 9.86
CA PHE A 233 -25.89 0.16 8.71
C PHE A 233 -26.72 -1.08 9.05
N PRO A 234 -27.46 -1.66 8.08
CA PRO A 234 -28.24 -2.86 8.31
C PRO A 234 -27.39 -4.02 8.84
N GLY A 235 -27.80 -4.58 9.97
CA GLY A 235 -27.10 -5.71 10.60
C GLY A 235 -25.88 -5.35 11.44
N CYS A 236 -25.49 -4.07 11.52
CA CYS A 236 -24.30 -3.62 12.24
C CYS A 236 -24.63 -3.26 13.70
N ASN A 237 -24.93 -4.29 14.49
CA ASN A 237 -25.12 -4.21 15.92
C ASN A 237 -24.18 -5.23 16.60
N PRO A 238 -22.86 -4.98 16.62
CA PRO A 238 -21.91 -5.87 17.26
C PRO A 238 -22.22 -6.01 18.75
N VAL A 239 -21.89 -7.16 19.31
CA VAL A 239 -21.95 -7.36 20.76
C VAL A 239 -20.66 -6.75 21.32
N PRO A 240 -20.73 -5.72 22.18
CA PRO A 240 -19.54 -5.14 22.78
C PRO A 240 -18.74 -6.21 23.52
N THR A 241 -17.46 -6.30 23.28
CA THR A 241 -16.54 -7.13 24.06
C THR A 241 -16.12 -6.36 25.29
N PRO A 242 -16.10 -6.98 26.49
CA PRO A 242 -15.88 -6.24 27.74
C PRO A 242 -14.47 -5.66 27.90
N GLU A 243 -13.49 -6.15 27.14
CA GLU A 243 -12.09 -5.72 27.21
C GLU A 243 -11.56 -5.47 25.79
N PRO A 244 -11.15 -4.23 25.46
CA PRO A 244 -10.44 -3.96 24.22
C PRO A 244 -9.02 -4.54 24.34
N THR A 245 -8.72 -5.54 23.55
CA THR A 245 -7.33 -5.95 23.31
C THR A 245 -6.94 -5.54 21.90
N PRO A 246 -5.68 -5.23 21.61
CA PRO A 246 -5.24 -4.83 20.29
C PRO A 246 -5.65 -5.80 19.16
N ASP A 247 -5.78 -7.08 19.48
CA ASP A 247 -6.12 -8.14 18.51
C ASP A 247 -7.63 -8.38 18.34
N ASP A 248 -8.49 -7.59 18.96
CA ASP A 248 -9.86 -8.06 19.20
C ASP A 248 -10.98 -7.16 18.68
N GLY A 249 -10.70 -5.98 18.19
CA GLY A 249 -11.68 -5.01 17.73
C GLY A 249 -12.65 -5.54 16.68
N TRP A 250 -12.71 -4.90 15.56
CA TRP A 250 -13.62 -5.24 14.45
C TRP A 250 -13.21 -6.50 13.68
N THR A 251 -12.01 -7.06 13.92
CA THR A 251 -11.48 -8.24 13.21
C THR A 251 -11.93 -9.58 13.79
N LYS A 252 -12.62 -9.61 14.93
CA LYS A 252 -13.07 -10.84 15.61
C LYS A 252 -14.04 -11.70 14.82
N THR A 253 -14.92 -11.08 14.05
CA THR A 253 -15.95 -11.79 13.28
C THR A 253 -16.05 -11.26 11.87
N LEU A 254 -16.52 -12.13 10.95
CA LEU A 254 -16.79 -11.74 9.58
C LEU A 254 -17.88 -10.67 9.46
N ALA A 255 -18.80 -10.60 10.41
CA ALA A 255 -19.86 -9.59 10.44
C ALA A 255 -19.34 -8.23 10.88
N ASP A 256 -18.53 -8.20 11.93
CA ASP A 256 -18.00 -6.95 12.48
C ASP A 256 -17.06 -6.27 11.50
N ILE A 257 -16.18 -7.04 10.82
CA ILE A 257 -15.30 -6.43 9.82
C ILE A 257 -16.06 -5.87 8.62
N ARG A 258 -17.18 -6.48 8.19
CA ARG A 258 -18.03 -5.89 7.16
C ARG A 258 -18.70 -4.60 7.63
N CYS A 259 -19.09 -4.53 8.90
CA CYS A 259 -19.62 -3.29 9.48
C CYS A 259 -18.56 -2.19 9.52
N TYR A 260 -17.35 -2.54 9.89
CA TYR A 260 -16.22 -1.63 9.88
C TYR A 260 -15.93 -1.12 8.45
N ASP A 261 -15.80 -2.01 7.48
CA ASP A 261 -15.57 -1.63 6.08
C ASP A 261 -16.73 -0.80 5.50
N SER A 262 -17.95 -0.95 6.02
CA SER A 262 -19.10 -0.11 5.61
C SER A 262 -18.92 1.37 6.00
N LEU A 263 -18.13 1.68 7.03
CA LEU A 263 -17.74 3.07 7.35
C LEU A 263 -16.93 3.69 6.21
N HIS A 264 -15.98 2.94 5.69
CA HIS A 264 -15.16 3.36 4.56
C HIS A 264 -15.96 3.53 3.28
N VAL A 265 -16.86 2.59 2.99
CA VAL A 265 -17.79 2.69 1.85
C VAL A 265 -18.64 3.96 1.96
N GLN A 266 -19.20 4.25 3.15
CA GLN A 266 -20.01 5.46 3.35
C GLN A 266 -19.17 6.74 3.21
N ALA A 267 -17.93 6.75 3.68
CA ALA A 267 -17.01 7.87 3.50
C ALA A 267 -16.80 8.18 2.01
N VAL A 268 -16.53 7.15 1.20
CA VAL A 268 -16.33 7.32 -0.25
C VAL A 268 -17.62 7.75 -0.96
N LEU A 269 -18.79 7.21 -0.57
CA LEU A 269 -20.09 7.65 -1.10
C LEU A 269 -20.32 9.15 -0.83
N ASN A 270 -20.03 9.63 0.39
CA ASN A 270 -20.13 11.04 0.73
C ASN A 270 -19.17 11.90 -0.12
N GLN A 271 -17.97 11.41 -0.39
CA GLN A 271 -16.99 12.10 -1.25
C GLN A 271 -17.42 12.16 -2.71
N ILE A 272 -18.06 11.10 -3.24
CA ILE A 272 -18.68 11.09 -4.57
C ILE A 272 -19.81 12.13 -4.67
N ASP A 273 -20.62 12.27 -3.61
CA ASP A 273 -21.69 13.28 -3.50
C ASP A 273 -21.16 14.72 -3.36
N GLY A 274 -19.83 14.92 -3.26
CA GLY A 274 -19.22 16.24 -3.07
C GLY A 274 -19.30 16.75 -1.63
N PHE A 275 -19.06 15.85 -0.67
CA PHE A 275 -18.97 16.18 0.76
C PHE A 275 -17.66 15.65 1.36
N THR A 276 -17.38 16.05 2.60
CA THR A 276 -16.36 15.39 3.43
C THR A 276 -16.83 13.98 3.82
N HIS A 277 -15.89 13.11 4.26
CA HIS A 277 -16.19 11.72 4.64
C HIS A 277 -17.37 11.61 5.64
N ASP A 278 -17.49 12.55 6.57
CA ASP A 278 -18.53 12.62 7.61
C ASP A 278 -19.80 13.39 7.17
N ARG A 279 -19.83 13.86 5.91
CA ARG A 279 -20.90 14.67 5.31
C ARG A 279 -21.12 16.03 5.99
N SER A 280 -20.23 16.50 6.83
CA SER A 280 -20.38 17.76 7.57
C SER A 280 -20.22 19.00 6.69
N HIS A 281 -19.41 18.92 5.63
CA HIS A 281 -19.13 20.06 4.74
C HIS A 281 -19.31 19.66 3.27
N ARG A 282 -19.93 20.56 2.50
CA ARG A 282 -19.98 20.43 1.05
C ARG A 282 -18.66 20.92 0.44
N VAL A 283 -18.07 20.11 -0.43
CA VAL A 283 -16.77 20.33 -1.07
C VAL A 283 -16.82 19.84 -2.52
N SER A 284 -15.76 20.05 -3.30
CA SER A 284 -15.66 19.43 -4.63
C SER A 284 -15.38 17.93 -4.52
N VAL A 285 -15.85 17.18 -5.52
CA VAL A 285 -15.47 15.75 -5.67
C VAL A 285 -13.95 15.65 -5.82
N PRO A 286 -13.28 14.73 -5.11
CA PRO A 286 -11.83 14.62 -5.22
C PRO A 286 -11.38 14.15 -6.61
N ALA A 287 -10.24 14.67 -7.07
CA ALA A 287 -9.56 14.15 -8.27
C ALA A 287 -8.89 12.80 -8.01
N LEU A 288 -8.44 12.58 -6.76
CA LEU A 288 -7.88 11.33 -6.30
C LEU A 288 -8.49 10.98 -4.94
N PHE A 289 -9.13 9.84 -4.85
CA PHE A 289 -9.73 9.37 -3.61
C PHE A 289 -9.79 7.85 -3.59
N GLY A 290 -10.04 7.28 -2.43
CA GLY A 290 -10.11 5.84 -2.31
C GLY A 290 -10.21 5.34 -0.89
N THR A 291 -10.14 4.02 -0.78
CA THR A 291 -10.33 3.32 0.48
C THR A 291 -9.59 2.00 0.53
N ASN A 292 -9.44 1.50 1.75
CA ASN A 292 -8.98 0.15 2.03
C ASN A 292 -10.12 -0.71 2.56
N PHE A 293 -10.17 -2.00 2.14
CA PHE A 293 -11.05 -3.03 2.66
C PHE A 293 -10.26 -4.08 3.43
N GLN A 294 -10.76 -4.48 4.60
CA GLN A 294 -10.18 -5.50 5.46
C GLN A 294 -10.94 -6.84 5.44
N ALA A 295 -12.16 -6.85 4.91
CA ALA A 295 -13.04 -8.01 4.95
C ALA A 295 -12.38 -9.28 4.39
N VAL A 296 -11.67 -9.20 3.25
CA VAL A 296 -11.04 -10.37 2.61
C VAL A 296 -9.88 -10.89 3.47
N SER A 297 -9.00 -10.01 3.95
CA SER A 297 -7.88 -10.39 4.83
C SER A 297 -8.37 -11.09 6.09
N VAL A 298 -9.36 -10.53 6.77
CA VAL A 298 -9.98 -11.15 7.97
C VAL A 298 -10.64 -12.48 7.61
N GLY A 299 -11.32 -12.55 6.45
CA GLY A 299 -11.91 -13.79 5.95
C GLY A 299 -10.90 -14.91 5.72
N GLN A 300 -9.67 -14.56 5.36
CA GLN A 300 -8.58 -15.54 5.19
C GLN A 300 -7.92 -15.94 6.52
N LYS A 301 -7.83 -15.02 7.50
CA LYS A 301 -7.15 -15.24 8.79
C LYS A 301 -7.98 -16.01 9.82
N LEU A 302 -9.29 -15.82 9.82
CA LEU A 302 -10.15 -16.41 10.84
C LEU A 302 -10.26 -17.92 10.68
N LYS A 303 -10.12 -18.65 11.82
CA LYS A 303 -10.23 -20.10 11.90
C LYS A 303 -11.54 -20.59 11.26
N ASN A 304 -11.47 -21.70 10.52
CA ASN A 304 -12.55 -22.31 9.75
C ASN A 304 -13.05 -21.50 8.55
N ASN A 305 -12.33 -20.48 8.16
CA ASN A 305 -12.56 -19.69 6.96
C ASN A 305 -11.36 -19.85 6.00
N GLY A 306 -11.01 -18.84 5.21
CA GLY A 306 -9.92 -18.93 4.25
C GLY A 306 -10.27 -19.81 3.04
N TYR A 307 -9.25 -20.45 2.48
CA TYR A 307 -9.41 -21.34 1.32
C TYR A 307 -9.70 -22.78 1.74
N THR A 308 -10.29 -23.56 0.82
CA THR A 308 -10.61 -24.98 1.03
C THR A 308 -9.67 -25.92 0.30
N ASP A 309 -8.93 -25.42 -0.68
CA ASP A 309 -7.98 -26.19 -1.50
C ASP A 309 -6.86 -25.31 -2.09
N VAL A 310 -5.89 -25.96 -2.74
CA VAL A 310 -4.72 -25.32 -3.38
C VAL A 310 -5.07 -24.45 -4.60
N LEU A 311 -6.29 -24.52 -5.11
CA LEU A 311 -6.77 -23.71 -6.23
C LEU A 311 -7.33 -22.36 -5.77
N GLY A 312 -7.29 -22.09 -4.47
CA GLY A 312 -7.85 -20.88 -3.88
C GLY A 312 -9.38 -20.87 -3.88
N THR A 313 -10.02 -22.05 -3.79
CA THR A 313 -11.47 -22.12 -3.62
C THR A 313 -11.83 -21.54 -2.25
N PRO A 314 -12.62 -20.43 -2.19
CA PRO A 314 -12.94 -19.82 -0.92
C PRO A 314 -13.90 -20.67 -0.10
N SER A 315 -13.74 -20.68 1.22
CA SER A 315 -14.78 -21.17 2.14
C SER A 315 -16.05 -20.31 2.00
N VAL A 316 -17.18 -20.78 2.56
CA VAL A 316 -18.40 -19.96 2.61
C VAL A 316 -18.17 -18.61 3.30
N GLY A 317 -17.33 -18.60 4.35
CA GLY A 317 -16.98 -17.38 5.06
C GLY A 317 -16.20 -16.40 4.18
N LEU A 318 -15.12 -16.85 3.56
CA LEU A 318 -14.32 -16.01 2.66
C LEU A 318 -15.11 -15.56 1.42
N ALA A 319 -15.93 -16.46 0.83
CA ALA A 319 -16.80 -16.11 -0.27
C ALA A 319 -17.74 -14.94 0.10
N SER A 320 -18.31 -14.98 1.32
CA SER A 320 -19.18 -13.89 1.79
C SER A 320 -18.45 -12.54 1.96
N GLN A 321 -17.14 -12.53 2.18
CA GLN A 321 -16.33 -11.30 2.22
C GLN A 321 -16.06 -10.76 0.80
N LEU A 322 -15.77 -11.66 -0.15
CA LEU A 322 -15.65 -11.28 -1.57
C LEU A 322 -16.96 -10.71 -2.12
N ASP A 323 -18.11 -11.33 -1.77
CA ASP A 323 -19.44 -10.82 -2.11
C ASP A 323 -19.70 -9.43 -1.54
N PHE A 324 -19.29 -9.19 -0.30
CA PHE A 324 -19.42 -7.88 0.35
C PHE A 324 -18.59 -6.81 -0.38
N VAL A 325 -17.34 -7.10 -0.75
CA VAL A 325 -16.49 -6.17 -1.51
C VAL A 325 -17.09 -5.90 -2.89
N ASP A 326 -17.55 -6.92 -3.60
CA ASP A 326 -18.20 -6.78 -4.92
C ASP A 326 -19.44 -5.89 -4.86
N GLN A 327 -20.31 -6.12 -3.86
CA GLN A 327 -21.51 -5.32 -3.64
C GLN A 327 -21.16 -3.87 -3.28
N SER A 328 -20.15 -3.66 -2.47
CA SER A 328 -19.67 -2.32 -2.10
C SER A 328 -19.15 -1.57 -3.33
N LEU A 329 -18.33 -2.20 -4.17
CA LEU A 329 -17.90 -1.64 -5.45
C LEU A 329 -19.09 -1.31 -6.36
N GLY A 330 -20.13 -2.16 -6.35
CA GLY A 330 -21.39 -1.93 -7.08
C GLY A 330 -22.12 -0.68 -6.60
N GLN A 331 -22.14 -0.42 -5.28
CA GLN A 331 -22.71 0.80 -4.70
C GLN A 331 -21.92 2.03 -5.16
N LEU A 332 -20.59 2.00 -5.05
CA LEU A 332 -19.72 3.10 -5.47
C LEU A 332 -19.87 3.41 -6.97
N ALA A 333 -19.86 2.37 -7.82
CA ALA A 333 -20.06 2.53 -9.26
C ALA A 333 -21.46 3.08 -9.61
N SER A 334 -22.48 2.69 -8.85
CA SER A 334 -23.85 3.19 -9.03
C SER A 334 -23.96 4.66 -8.62
N GLU A 335 -23.32 5.07 -7.54
CA GLU A 335 -23.29 6.46 -7.10
C GLU A 335 -22.51 7.33 -8.09
N LEU A 336 -21.36 6.88 -8.60
CA LEU A 336 -20.64 7.57 -9.67
C LEU A 336 -21.51 7.77 -10.93
N LYS A 337 -22.37 6.78 -11.29
CA LYS A 337 -23.31 6.91 -12.41
C LYS A 337 -24.41 7.92 -12.12
N LYS A 338 -24.96 7.90 -10.92
CA LYS A 338 -26.01 8.83 -10.45
C LYS A 338 -25.52 10.28 -10.49
N GLU A 339 -24.29 10.53 -10.01
CA GLU A 339 -23.69 11.86 -10.00
C GLU A 339 -23.05 12.27 -11.37
N GLY A 340 -23.17 11.41 -12.40
CA GLY A 340 -22.63 11.69 -13.74
C GLY A 340 -21.11 11.61 -13.85
N LEU A 341 -20.43 11.05 -12.87
CA LEU A 341 -18.98 10.99 -12.77
C LEU A 341 -18.37 9.71 -13.36
N PHE A 342 -19.16 8.67 -13.57
CA PHE A 342 -18.68 7.34 -13.96
C PHE A 342 -17.83 7.35 -15.23
N TYR A 343 -18.19 8.17 -16.22
CA TYR A 343 -17.49 8.25 -17.50
C TYR A 343 -16.22 9.10 -17.47
N SER A 344 -15.92 9.71 -16.34
CA SER A 344 -14.68 10.45 -16.10
C SER A 344 -13.88 9.94 -14.91
N THR A 345 -14.27 8.79 -14.34
CA THR A 345 -13.58 8.15 -13.21
C THR A 345 -12.94 6.84 -13.64
N MET A 346 -11.63 6.70 -13.46
CA MET A 346 -10.94 5.42 -13.53
C MET A 346 -11.01 4.75 -12.16
N ILE A 347 -11.47 3.50 -12.14
CA ILE A 347 -11.51 2.66 -10.93
C ILE A 347 -10.31 1.72 -10.97
N ILE A 348 -9.50 1.74 -9.92
CA ILE A 348 -8.35 0.85 -9.74
C ILE A 348 -8.64 -0.02 -8.53
N VAL A 349 -8.59 -1.35 -8.70
CA VAL A 349 -8.64 -2.32 -7.61
C VAL A 349 -7.27 -2.95 -7.49
N ALA A 350 -6.65 -2.79 -6.32
CA ALA A 350 -5.35 -3.33 -5.99
C ALA A 350 -5.39 -3.95 -4.59
N ALA A 351 -4.30 -4.56 -4.14
CA ALA A 351 -4.11 -4.94 -2.75
C ALA A 351 -2.75 -4.45 -2.27
N LYS A 352 -2.63 -4.11 -1.00
CA LYS A 352 -1.34 -3.79 -0.36
C LYS A 352 -0.44 -5.02 -0.35
N HIS A 353 -1.03 -6.18 -0.10
CA HIS A 353 -0.38 -7.49 0.01
C HIS A 353 -1.35 -8.61 -0.34
N GLY A 354 -0.84 -9.80 -0.65
CA GLY A 354 -1.58 -11.06 -0.60
C GLY A 354 -1.62 -11.60 0.83
N GLN A 355 -1.69 -12.94 0.98
CA GLN A 355 -1.72 -13.59 2.29
C GLN A 355 -1.41 -15.09 2.17
N SER A 356 -0.61 -15.64 3.08
CA SER A 356 -0.10 -17.01 3.04
C SER A 356 -0.64 -17.83 4.23
N PRO A 357 -0.98 -19.14 4.05
CA PRO A 357 -0.94 -19.88 2.79
C PRO A 357 -2.30 -19.87 2.05
N ILE A 358 -2.25 -19.96 0.73
CA ILE A 358 -3.42 -20.34 -0.09
C ILE A 358 -3.72 -21.83 0.12
N ASP A 359 -2.69 -22.68 0.06
CA ASP A 359 -2.82 -24.11 0.36
C ASP A 359 -2.83 -24.34 1.87
N VAL A 360 -4.02 -24.48 2.44
CA VAL A 360 -4.21 -24.67 3.89
C VAL A 360 -3.51 -25.92 4.46
N GLN A 361 -3.15 -26.89 3.62
CA GLN A 361 -2.41 -28.08 4.05
C GLN A 361 -0.94 -27.77 4.34
N LYS A 362 -0.42 -26.67 3.83
CA LYS A 362 0.96 -26.20 4.09
C LYS A 362 1.09 -25.42 5.40
N LYS A 363 -0.01 -25.10 6.07
CA LYS A 363 0.02 -24.28 7.29
C LYS A 363 0.90 -24.91 8.36
N VAL A 364 1.87 -24.15 8.84
CA VAL A 364 2.72 -24.46 10.00
C VAL A 364 2.70 -23.23 10.93
N ALA A 365 2.02 -23.36 12.07
CA ALA A 365 2.00 -22.28 13.06
C ALA A 365 3.22 -22.39 13.99
N ILE A 366 3.94 -21.29 14.14
CA ILE A 366 5.11 -21.12 15.02
C ILE A 366 4.78 -19.98 15.99
N GLY A 367 5.20 -20.09 17.26
CA GLY A 367 4.97 -19.01 18.23
C GLY A 367 5.69 -17.72 17.82
N GLY A 368 5.03 -16.57 17.92
CA GLY A 368 5.54 -15.28 17.46
C GLY A 368 6.91 -14.90 18.04
N GLY A 369 7.17 -15.13 19.32
CA GLY A 369 8.47 -14.83 19.95
C GLY A 369 9.58 -15.85 19.73
N GLN A 370 9.45 -16.77 18.78
CA GLN A 370 10.49 -17.79 18.54
C GLN A 370 11.80 -17.22 17.95
N PRO A 371 11.80 -16.26 17.00
CA PRO A 371 13.05 -15.64 16.55
C PRO A 371 13.81 -15.02 17.72
N GLN A 372 13.16 -14.18 18.53
CA GLN A 372 13.75 -13.56 19.72
C GLN A 372 14.27 -14.60 20.73
N THR A 373 13.51 -15.67 20.98
CA THR A 373 13.94 -16.74 21.88
C THR A 373 15.24 -17.39 21.42
N LEU A 374 15.41 -17.57 20.11
CA LEU A 374 16.58 -18.20 19.53
C LEU A 374 17.79 -17.26 19.48
N ILE A 375 17.59 -15.99 19.10
CA ILE A 375 18.64 -14.99 18.93
C ILE A 375 19.07 -14.41 20.28
N GLY A 376 18.15 -14.25 21.21
CA GLY A 376 18.39 -13.75 22.55
C GLY A 376 18.82 -12.28 22.57
N SER A 377 19.77 -11.92 23.45
CA SER A 377 20.19 -10.54 23.68
C SER A 377 20.89 -9.85 22.51
N ALA A 378 21.17 -10.55 21.41
CA ALA A 378 21.71 -9.93 20.20
C ALA A 378 20.63 -9.22 19.39
N GLU A 379 19.36 -9.53 19.63
CA GLU A 379 18.24 -8.91 18.96
C GLU A 379 17.84 -7.59 19.65
N ALA A 380 17.57 -6.57 18.84
CA ALA A 380 16.99 -5.31 19.29
C ALA A 380 15.46 -5.33 19.13
N PHE A 381 14.99 -5.85 17.99
CA PHE A 381 13.57 -5.98 17.64
C PHE A 381 13.41 -6.98 16.50
N ASP A 382 12.32 -7.73 16.49
CA ASP A 382 11.83 -8.44 15.32
C ASP A 382 10.34 -8.22 15.11
N ILE A 383 9.92 -8.30 13.85
CA ILE A 383 8.51 -8.43 13.44
C ILE A 383 8.38 -9.69 12.60
N SER A 384 7.45 -10.56 12.99
CA SER A 384 7.35 -11.91 12.43
C SER A 384 5.89 -12.30 12.26
N ASP A 385 5.46 -12.44 10.99
CA ASP A 385 4.11 -12.88 10.62
C ASP A 385 4.15 -14.15 9.74
N ASP A 386 4.55 -14.07 8.46
CA ASP A 386 4.85 -15.24 7.62
C ASP A 386 6.27 -15.18 7.01
N GLY A 387 7.02 -14.20 7.40
CA GLY A 387 8.45 -13.99 7.31
C GLY A 387 8.94 -13.37 8.61
N SER A 388 10.20 -12.94 8.67
CA SER A 388 10.70 -12.19 9.83
C SER A 388 11.72 -11.13 9.40
N LEU A 389 11.53 -9.91 9.89
CA LEU A 389 12.48 -8.82 9.79
C LEU A 389 13.15 -8.65 11.16
N ILE A 390 14.47 -8.69 11.21
CA ILE A 390 15.23 -8.73 12.45
C ILE A 390 16.26 -7.60 12.47
N TRP A 391 16.19 -6.77 13.50
CA TRP A 391 17.18 -5.73 13.82
C TRP A 391 18.01 -6.17 15.01
N LEU A 392 19.32 -6.04 14.90
CA LEU A 392 20.26 -6.41 15.95
C LEU A 392 20.66 -5.20 16.81
N THR A 393 21.00 -5.46 18.05
CA THR A 393 21.56 -4.45 18.96
C THR A 393 22.87 -3.87 18.44
N ASP A 394 23.64 -4.65 17.70
CA ASP A 394 24.85 -4.29 16.99
C ASP A 394 24.93 -5.06 15.67
N SER A 395 24.92 -4.35 14.54
CA SER A 395 25.00 -4.95 13.20
C SER A 395 26.29 -5.77 12.97
N SER A 396 27.34 -5.60 13.78
CA SER A 396 28.53 -6.44 13.73
C SER A 396 28.25 -7.92 14.13
N LEU A 397 27.13 -8.17 14.82
CA LEU A 397 26.69 -9.50 15.23
C LEU A 397 26.02 -10.26 14.07
N THR A 398 25.73 -9.64 12.94
CA THR A 398 25.01 -10.24 11.82
C THR A 398 25.59 -11.60 11.41
N ALA A 399 26.90 -11.69 11.24
CA ALA A 399 27.54 -12.95 10.81
C ALA A 399 27.36 -14.10 11.80
N SER A 400 27.43 -13.81 13.11
CA SER A 400 27.23 -14.82 14.16
C SER A 400 25.79 -15.27 14.27
N VAL A 401 24.83 -14.32 14.15
CA VAL A 401 23.41 -14.63 14.17
C VAL A 401 22.99 -15.40 12.90
N VAL A 402 23.50 -15.04 11.73
CA VAL A 402 23.30 -15.81 10.50
C VAL A 402 23.84 -17.24 10.65
N SER A 403 25.00 -17.42 11.27
CA SER A 403 25.56 -18.76 11.55
C SER A 403 24.64 -19.58 12.44
N LEU A 404 24.06 -18.98 13.47
CA LEU A 404 23.09 -19.60 14.36
C LEU A 404 21.81 -19.98 13.62
N LEU A 405 21.23 -19.04 12.84
CA LEU A 405 20.00 -19.25 12.06
C LEU A 405 20.18 -20.30 10.94
N SER A 406 21.41 -20.48 10.45
CA SER A 406 21.76 -21.47 9.43
C SER A 406 21.90 -22.89 9.96
N LEU A 407 21.87 -23.09 11.28
CA LEU A 407 21.87 -24.45 11.85
C LEU A 407 20.61 -25.21 11.42
N PRO A 408 20.70 -26.52 11.09
CA PRO A 408 19.52 -27.30 10.70
C PRO A 408 18.39 -27.27 11.73
N SER A 409 18.73 -27.24 13.03
CA SER A 409 17.75 -27.10 14.11
C SER A 409 17.01 -25.76 14.07
N SER A 410 17.72 -24.66 13.83
CA SER A 410 17.14 -23.32 13.74
C SER A 410 16.25 -23.19 12.50
N GLN A 411 16.73 -23.68 11.35
CA GLN A 411 15.96 -23.69 10.10
C GLN A 411 14.65 -24.48 10.25
N GLN A 412 14.71 -25.63 10.93
CA GLN A 412 13.51 -26.42 11.21
C GLN A 412 12.58 -25.72 12.19
N THR A 413 13.11 -25.12 13.26
CA THR A 413 12.30 -24.45 14.30
C THR A 413 11.55 -23.25 13.76
N LEU A 414 12.18 -22.45 12.91
CA LEU A 414 11.62 -21.23 12.34
C LEU A 414 11.05 -21.42 10.92
N GLY A 415 11.14 -22.62 10.35
CA GLY A 415 10.70 -22.88 8.99
C GLY A 415 11.43 -22.05 7.93
N ILE A 416 12.72 -21.76 8.14
CA ILE A 416 13.51 -20.88 7.27
C ILE A 416 13.74 -21.55 5.92
N GLN A 417 13.41 -20.85 4.84
CA GLN A 417 13.76 -21.20 3.46
C GLN A 417 15.02 -20.47 3.00
N GLU A 418 15.13 -19.18 3.29
CA GLU A 418 16.24 -18.33 2.84
C GLU A 418 16.53 -17.23 3.87
N ILE A 419 17.80 -16.86 4.00
CA ILE A 419 18.27 -15.80 4.89
C ILE A 419 18.89 -14.69 4.03
N PHE A 420 18.31 -13.49 4.08
CA PHE A 420 18.91 -12.30 3.50
C PHE A 420 19.66 -11.53 4.57
N ALA A 421 20.98 -11.37 4.40
CA ALA A 421 21.84 -10.63 5.30
C ALA A 421 23.12 -10.20 4.56
N GLY A 422 23.79 -9.17 5.04
CA GLY A 422 25.02 -8.66 4.42
C GLY A 422 24.82 -8.37 2.92
N ASN A 423 25.64 -8.97 2.05
CA ASN A 423 25.58 -8.72 0.62
C ASN A 423 24.27 -9.18 -0.03
N SER A 424 23.68 -10.29 0.40
CA SER A 424 22.40 -10.75 -0.16
C SER A 424 21.25 -9.79 0.15
N LEU A 425 21.28 -9.16 1.31
CA LEU A 425 20.34 -8.11 1.68
C LEU A 425 20.63 -6.81 0.90
N SER A 426 21.89 -6.35 0.90
CA SER A 426 22.27 -5.08 0.28
C SER A 426 22.17 -5.05 -1.25
N ASN A 427 22.12 -6.22 -1.89
CA ASN A 427 21.85 -6.32 -3.33
C ASN A 427 20.37 -6.10 -3.68
N LYS A 428 19.49 -6.26 -2.71
CA LYS A 428 18.03 -6.14 -2.88
C LYS A 428 17.46 -4.89 -2.24
N PHE A 429 18.06 -4.47 -1.14
CA PHE A 429 17.64 -3.36 -0.30
C PHE A 429 18.83 -2.46 0.06
N ASN A 430 18.63 -1.46 0.91
CA ASN A 430 19.72 -0.68 1.48
C ASN A 430 20.55 -1.51 2.46
N SER A 431 21.82 -1.13 2.63
CA SER A 431 22.65 -1.71 3.68
C SER A 431 22.19 -1.22 5.06
N PRO A 432 22.06 -2.08 6.08
CA PRO A 432 21.75 -1.66 7.45
C PRO A 432 22.86 -0.79 8.08
N LEU A 433 24.07 -0.79 7.50
CA LEU A 433 25.18 0.10 7.91
C LEU A 433 25.03 1.52 7.35
N GLU A 434 24.24 1.71 6.31
CA GLU A 434 24.02 3.00 5.63
C GLU A 434 22.62 3.58 5.91
N ASP A 435 21.64 2.71 6.18
CA ASP A 435 20.25 3.09 6.46
C ASP A 435 19.83 2.59 7.85
N GLU A 436 19.53 3.53 8.73
CA GLU A 436 19.14 3.28 10.13
C GLU A 436 17.85 2.48 10.31
N ARG A 437 17.06 2.31 9.24
CA ARG A 437 15.78 1.61 9.28
C ARG A 437 15.82 0.21 8.70
N THR A 438 16.84 -0.09 7.88
CA THR A 438 16.99 -1.39 7.24
C THR A 438 17.25 -2.48 8.30
N PRO A 439 16.51 -3.61 8.28
CA PRO A 439 16.79 -4.75 9.15
C PRO A 439 18.17 -5.35 8.84
N ASP A 440 18.83 -5.97 9.84
CA ASP A 440 20.11 -6.65 9.64
C ASP A 440 19.92 -7.99 8.92
N ILE A 441 18.77 -8.64 9.17
CA ILE A 441 18.43 -9.95 8.64
C ILE A 441 16.96 -9.98 8.24
N ILE A 442 16.65 -10.56 7.08
CA ILE A 442 15.29 -10.90 6.68
C ILE A 442 15.23 -12.41 6.46
N LEU A 443 14.27 -13.07 7.10
CA LEU A 443 13.98 -14.48 6.92
C LEU A 443 12.82 -14.65 5.96
N LYS A 444 13.06 -15.34 4.85
CA LYS A 444 12.00 -15.93 4.04
C LYS A 444 11.71 -17.31 4.58
N THR A 445 10.48 -17.58 4.92
CA THR A 445 10.03 -18.87 5.44
C THR A 445 9.57 -19.81 4.32
N ASN A 446 9.40 -21.08 4.63
CA ASN A 446 8.67 -21.99 3.75
C ASN A 446 7.21 -21.54 3.64
N THR A 447 6.65 -21.63 2.43
CA THR A 447 5.23 -21.26 2.20
C THR A 447 4.32 -21.97 3.19
N GLY A 448 3.49 -21.21 3.89
CA GLY A 448 2.54 -21.70 4.90
C GLY A 448 3.04 -21.62 6.33
N VAL A 449 4.30 -21.27 6.56
CA VAL A 449 4.75 -20.91 7.91
C VAL A 449 4.14 -19.58 8.30
N ILE A 450 3.49 -19.53 9.47
CA ILE A 450 2.98 -18.31 10.07
C ILE A 450 3.41 -18.23 11.54
N PHE A 451 3.85 -17.07 11.97
CA PHE A 451 4.21 -16.80 13.36
C PHE A 451 2.97 -16.29 14.10
N THR A 452 2.38 -17.14 14.92
CA THR A 452 1.17 -16.79 15.67
C THR A 452 1.06 -17.59 16.94
N GLY A 453 0.69 -16.93 18.02
CA GLY A 453 0.29 -17.60 19.28
C GLY A 453 -1.21 -17.92 19.35
N GLY A 454 -1.97 -17.45 18.36
CA GLY A 454 -3.43 -17.50 18.34
C GLY A 454 -4.03 -18.56 17.41
N SER A 455 -5.25 -18.30 16.98
CA SER A 455 -6.04 -19.21 16.13
C SER A 455 -6.00 -18.86 14.64
N LYS A 456 -5.25 -17.85 14.23
CA LYS A 456 -5.11 -17.43 12.84
C LYS A 456 -4.64 -18.58 11.94
N ILE A 457 -5.11 -18.62 10.72
CA ILE A 457 -4.78 -19.67 9.75
C ILE A 457 -3.99 -19.17 8.55
N ALA A 458 -3.81 -17.88 8.43
CA ALA A 458 -2.99 -17.21 7.42
C ALA A 458 -2.43 -15.91 7.99
N GLU A 459 -1.31 -15.46 7.44
CA GLU A 459 -0.66 -14.18 7.73
C GLU A 459 -0.02 -13.61 6.45
N HIS A 460 0.48 -12.39 6.54
CA HIS A 460 1.21 -11.68 5.50
C HIS A 460 2.48 -11.06 6.08
N GLY A 461 3.26 -10.37 5.27
CA GLY A 461 4.45 -9.63 5.71
C GLY A 461 5.75 -10.28 5.27
N GLY A 462 5.67 -11.42 4.59
CA GLY A 462 6.83 -12.16 4.09
C GLY A 462 7.24 -11.84 2.65
N LEU A 463 7.86 -12.84 2.03
CA LEU A 463 8.38 -12.78 0.67
C LEU A 463 7.94 -13.99 -0.16
N ASN A 464 6.90 -14.69 0.27
CA ASN A 464 6.36 -15.85 -0.42
C ASN A 464 5.48 -15.42 -1.61
N GLU A 465 5.36 -16.29 -2.62
CA GLU A 465 4.53 -16.03 -3.79
C GLU A 465 3.04 -15.83 -3.41
N ASP A 466 2.56 -16.56 -2.40
CA ASP A 466 1.20 -16.40 -1.88
C ASP A 466 0.97 -14.98 -1.36
N ASP A 467 1.97 -14.37 -0.71
CA ASP A 467 1.92 -12.99 -0.25
C ASP A 467 2.01 -11.96 -1.37
N LEU A 468 2.82 -12.26 -2.38
CA LEU A 468 3.22 -11.27 -3.38
C LEU A 468 2.20 -11.15 -4.52
N HIS A 469 1.57 -12.25 -4.96
CA HIS A 469 0.66 -12.22 -6.10
C HIS A 469 -0.70 -11.62 -5.75
N SER A 470 -0.77 -10.30 -5.77
CA SER A 470 -1.94 -9.51 -5.40
C SER A 470 -2.84 -9.15 -6.58
N VAL A 471 -4.10 -8.81 -6.30
CA VAL A 471 -5.04 -8.32 -7.30
C VAL A 471 -4.58 -6.98 -7.88
N LEU A 472 -4.71 -6.83 -9.21
CA LEU A 472 -4.57 -5.54 -9.89
C LEU A 472 -5.50 -5.49 -11.11
N LEU A 473 -6.48 -4.59 -11.04
CA LEU A 473 -7.47 -4.32 -12.08
C LEU A 473 -7.61 -2.81 -12.28
N LEU A 474 -7.44 -2.33 -13.49
CA LEU A 474 -7.73 -0.96 -13.87
C LEU A 474 -8.92 -0.95 -14.84
N SER A 475 -9.98 -0.23 -14.50
CA SER A 475 -11.20 -0.15 -15.29
C SER A 475 -11.60 1.28 -15.57
N PHE A 476 -11.95 1.55 -16.84
CA PHE A 476 -12.48 2.83 -17.27
C PHE A 476 -13.48 2.60 -18.41
N PRO A 477 -14.63 3.27 -18.43
CA PRO A 477 -15.61 3.12 -19.50
C PRO A 477 -15.02 3.30 -20.89
N GLY A 478 -15.31 2.35 -21.79
CA GLY A 478 -14.76 2.34 -23.15
C GLY A 478 -13.42 1.61 -23.30
N MET A 479 -12.80 1.13 -22.22
CA MET A 479 -11.69 0.16 -22.36
C MET A 479 -12.20 -1.17 -22.87
N LYS A 480 -11.36 -1.88 -23.65
CA LYS A 480 -11.57 -3.29 -24.00
C LYS A 480 -11.01 -4.17 -22.88
N ALA A 481 -11.69 -5.28 -22.59
CA ALA A 481 -11.17 -6.27 -21.66
C ALA A 481 -9.81 -6.82 -22.14
N ARG A 482 -8.83 -6.83 -21.23
CA ARG A 482 -7.52 -7.46 -21.46
C ARG A 482 -7.07 -8.19 -20.22
N GLN A 483 -6.54 -9.40 -20.37
CA GLN A 483 -5.77 -10.09 -19.35
C GLN A 483 -4.29 -9.95 -19.67
N ILE A 484 -3.54 -9.30 -18.79
CA ILE A 484 -2.12 -9.00 -18.97
C ILE A 484 -1.33 -9.94 -18.07
N LYS A 485 -0.51 -10.80 -18.69
CA LYS A 485 0.33 -11.80 -18.00
C LYS A 485 1.76 -11.32 -17.77
N THR A 486 2.14 -10.19 -18.39
CA THR A 486 3.45 -9.59 -18.15
C THR A 486 3.59 -9.27 -16.67
N PRO A 487 4.71 -9.66 -16.02
CA PRO A 487 4.97 -9.29 -14.64
C PRO A 487 4.94 -7.77 -14.45
N VAL A 488 4.23 -7.30 -13.45
CA VAL A 488 4.17 -5.89 -13.07
C VAL A 488 4.29 -5.76 -11.55
N LEU A 489 4.71 -4.59 -11.09
CA LEU A 489 4.81 -4.28 -9.65
C LEU A 489 3.68 -3.33 -9.26
N ASN A 490 3.15 -3.47 -8.06
CA ASN A 490 2.17 -2.52 -7.50
C ASN A 490 2.73 -1.09 -7.42
N GLN A 491 4.04 -0.91 -7.34
CA GLN A 491 4.72 0.38 -7.48
C GLN A 491 4.35 1.13 -8.78
N GLN A 492 4.01 0.41 -9.85
CA GLN A 492 3.63 1.01 -11.14
C GLN A 492 2.25 1.70 -11.10
N VAL A 493 1.46 1.49 -10.05
CA VAL A 493 0.14 2.12 -9.88
C VAL A 493 0.28 3.64 -9.71
N ALA A 494 1.18 4.09 -8.83
CA ALA A 494 1.38 5.52 -8.57
C ALA A 494 1.71 6.36 -9.83
N PRO A 495 2.74 6.02 -10.63
CA PRO A 495 3.04 6.73 -11.87
C PRO A 495 1.91 6.61 -12.90
N THR A 496 1.16 5.51 -12.90
CA THR A 496 0.01 5.30 -13.78
C THR A 496 -1.16 6.24 -13.43
N ILE A 497 -1.44 6.44 -12.13
CA ILE A 497 -2.44 7.39 -11.65
C ILE A 497 -2.09 8.81 -12.12
N LEU A 498 -0.86 9.27 -11.91
CA LEU A 498 -0.45 10.60 -12.34
C LEU A 498 -0.56 10.76 -13.86
N ARG A 499 -0.10 9.77 -14.62
CA ARG A 499 -0.23 9.77 -16.08
C ARG A 499 -1.70 9.84 -16.53
N ALA A 500 -2.60 9.11 -15.87
CA ALA A 500 -4.03 9.13 -16.17
C ALA A 500 -4.65 10.51 -15.94
N LEU A 501 -4.20 11.23 -14.91
CA LEU A 501 -4.62 12.60 -14.60
C LEU A 501 -3.90 13.67 -15.45
N GLY A 502 -3.03 13.26 -16.38
CA GLY A 502 -2.26 14.19 -17.22
C GLY A 502 -1.09 14.87 -16.48
N ILE A 503 -0.68 14.33 -15.35
CA ILE A 503 0.43 14.81 -14.53
C ILE A 503 1.68 13.98 -14.86
N ASP A 504 2.85 14.62 -14.85
CA ASP A 504 4.12 13.96 -15.08
C ASP A 504 4.48 13.01 -13.91
N PRO A 505 4.62 11.68 -14.16
CA PRO A 505 4.99 10.70 -13.14
C PRO A 505 6.32 10.98 -12.43
N ASP A 506 7.27 11.65 -13.11
CA ASP A 506 8.57 11.99 -12.54
C ASP A 506 8.51 13.03 -11.42
N GLN A 507 7.33 13.58 -11.13
CA GLN A 507 7.11 14.39 -9.93
C GLN A 507 7.09 13.57 -8.64
N LEU A 508 6.95 12.24 -8.73
CA LEU A 508 7.15 11.36 -7.59
C LEU A 508 8.63 11.05 -7.41
N ASP A 509 9.14 11.36 -6.23
CA ASP A 509 10.57 11.17 -5.89
C ASP A 509 10.99 9.70 -6.00
N ALA A 510 10.14 8.77 -5.54
CA ALA A 510 10.42 7.35 -5.61
C ALA A 510 10.44 6.84 -7.06
N VAL A 511 9.47 7.25 -7.87
CA VAL A 511 9.40 6.90 -9.30
C VAL A 511 10.67 7.31 -10.01
N ARG A 512 11.15 8.53 -9.76
CA ARG A 512 12.39 9.05 -10.36
C ARG A 512 13.62 8.30 -9.87
N LYS A 513 13.70 7.98 -8.57
CA LYS A 513 14.85 7.28 -7.97
C LYS A 513 14.92 5.82 -8.40
N GLU A 514 13.81 5.10 -8.37
CA GLU A 514 13.72 3.68 -8.69
C GLU A 514 13.40 3.41 -10.17
N ARG A 515 13.13 4.48 -10.96
CA ARG A 515 12.80 4.41 -12.40
C ARG A 515 11.59 3.53 -12.68
N ILE A 516 10.53 3.69 -11.90
CA ILE A 516 9.32 2.89 -11.99
C ILE A 516 8.49 3.33 -13.21
N PRO A 517 8.25 2.46 -14.21
CA PRO A 517 7.44 2.81 -15.35
C PRO A 517 5.95 2.80 -15.04
N VAL A 518 5.14 3.40 -15.88
CA VAL A 518 3.68 3.20 -15.86
C VAL A 518 3.31 1.75 -16.21
N LEU A 519 2.12 1.32 -15.81
CA LEU A 519 1.60 0.00 -16.18
C LEU A 519 1.47 -0.14 -17.71
N PRO A 520 1.85 -1.29 -18.27
CA PRO A 520 1.80 -1.51 -19.71
C PRO A 520 0.35 -1.60 -20.22
N PHE A 521 0.15 -1.34 -21.52
CA PHE A 521 -1.12 -1.47 -22.26
C PHE A 521 -2.26 -0.55 -21.83
N LEU A 522 -2.00 0.49 -21.05
CA LEU A 522 -3.04 1.44 -20.65
C LEU A 522 -3.13 2.65 -21.59
N PHE A 523 -2.00 3.16 -22.05
CA PHE A 523 -1.86 4.40 -22.82
C PHE A 523 -1.27 4.16 -24.22
N GLU A 524 -1.15 2.91 -24.65
CA GLU A 524 -0.59 2.58 -25.98
C GLU A 524 -1.64 2.81 -27.06
N ASP A 525 -1.21 3.48 -28.14
CA ASP A 525 -1.95 3.60 -29.40
C ASP A 525 -2.28 2.22 -29.96
N ASN A 526 -3.48 2.10 -30.55
CA ASN A 526 -3.92 0.97 -31.38
C ASN A 526 -3.05 0.86 -32.65
N ARG A 527 -1.75 0.63 -32.51
CA ARG A 527 -0.96 0.11 -33.61
C ARG A 527 -1.11 -1.40 -33.58
N GLU A 528 -2.04 -1.87 -34.42
CA GLU A 528 -2.13 -3.27 -34.78
C GLU A 528 -0.74 -3.71 -35.30
N GLU A 529 -0.14 -4.71 -34.64
CA GLU A 529 0.86 -5.56 -35.27
C GLU A 529 0.19 -6.58 -36.16
#